data_d3fa87ae14e0988bcad1cf4979a3af4c
#
_entry.id   d3fa87ae14e0988bcad1cf4979a3af4c
#
_cell.length_a   1.000
_cell.length_b   1.000
_cell.length_c   1.000
_cell.angle_alpha   90.00
_cell.angle_beta   90.00
_cell.angle_gamma   90.00
#
_symmetry.space_group_name_H-M   'P 1'
#
loop_
_entity.id
_entity.type
_entity.pdbx_description
1 polymer ?
#
loop_
_entity_poly.entity_id
_entity_poly.type
_entity_poly.pdbx_seq_one_letter_code
_entity_poly.pdbx_strand_id
1 'polypeptide(L)'
;MYKLDFYTAISNRNDPKTLNHFERVSGYGQVVRTPRGREIEFGFDKRSDGWYVTDVASGMRIPKKYDTRMKALAALNAELLSKVDKAVENDAYKAVVKALSEFKTNSEVA
;
A
#
# COMPACT_ATOMS: atom_id res chain seq x y z
N MET A 1 16.35 -0.77 -0.70
CA MET A 1 15.12 -1.28 -1.34
C MET A 1 15.42 -2.52 -2.14
N TYR A 2 14.47 -3.42 -2.21
CA TYR A 2 14.52 -4.67 -2.97
C TYR A 2 13.41 -4.66 -4.04
N LYS A 3 13.59 -5.44 -5.09
CA LYS A 3 12.54 -5.62 -6.10
C LYS A 3 11.37 -6.35 -5.47
N LEU A 4 10.15 -5.88 -5.74
CA LEU A 4 8.93 -6.43 -5.16
C LEU A 4 7.77 -6.30 -6.14
N ASP A 5 7.04 -7.40 -6.31
CA ASP A 5 5.71 -7.36 -6.93
C ASP A 5 4.68 -7.31 -5.81
N PHE A 6 3.72 -6.40 -5.92
CA PHE A 6 2.70 -6.22 -4.89
C PHE A 6 1.37 -5.81 -5.52
N TYR A 7 0.32 -5.79 -4.72
CA TYR A 7 -1.01 -5.41 -5.17
C TYR A 7 -1.37 -4.03 -4.63
N THR A 8 -2.00 -3.22 -5.47
CA THR A 8 -2.53 -1.92 -5.06
C THR A 8 -4.01 -1.86 -5.36
N ALA A 9 -4.77 -1.25 -4.45
CA ALA A 9 -6.22 -1.13 -4.59
C ALA A 9 -6.58 -0.23 -5.78
N ILE A 10 -7.51 -0.72 -6.58
CA ILE A 10 -8.16 0.08 -7.62
C ILE A 10 -9.44 0.59 -6.99
N SER A 11 -9.54 1.91 -6.78
CA SER A 11 -10.77 2.49 -6.28
C SER A 11 -11.50 3.24 -7.39
N ASN A 12 -12.75 2.87 -7.61
CA ASN A 12 -13.67 3.70 -8.35
C ASN A 12 -14.62 4.33 -7.34
N ARG A 13 -14.49 5.63 -7.11
CA ARG A 13 -15.28 6.35 -6.12
C ARG A 13 -16.79 6.28 -6.37
N ASN A 14 -17.18 6.00 -7.61
CA ASN A 14 -18.59 5.95 -8.01
C ASN A 14 -19.20 4.56 -7.93
N ASP A 15 -18.41 3.53 -7.62
CA ASP A 15 -18.89 2.15 -7.54
C ASP A 15 -18.31 1.44 -6.32
N PRO A 16 -19.11 1.28 -5.24
CA PRO A 16 -18.68 0.57 -4.04
C PRO A 16 -18.26 -0.87 -4.31
N LYS A 17 -18.75 -1.48 -5.38
CA LYS A 17 -18.41 -2.88 -5.72
C LYS A 17 -16.96 -3.05 -6.14
N THR A 18 -16.28 -1.95 -6.53
CA THR A 18 -14.86 -2.00 -6.93
C THR A 18 -13.88 -1.80 -5.78
N LEU A 19 -14.36 -1.60 -4.54
CA LEU A 19 -13.51 -1.40 -3.36
C LEU A 19 -12.62 -2.62 -3.05
N ASN A 20 -12.97 -3.79 -3.53
CA ASN A 20 -12.23 -5.03 -3.33
C ASN A 20 -11.45 -5.46 -4.57
N HIS A 21 -11.21 -4.55 -5.50
CA HIS A 21 -10.43 -4.82 -6.69
C HIS A 21 -9.00 -4.31 -6.53
N PHE A 22 -8.04 -5.13 -6.96
CA PHE A 22 -6.62 -4.85 -6.84
C PHE A 22 -5.94 -5.10 -8.18
N GLU A 23 -4.88 -4.37 -8.48
CA GLU A 23 -4.01 -4.65 -9.60
C GLU A 23 -2.62 -5.02 -9.11
N ARG A 24 -1.97 -5.95 -9.81
CA ARG A 24 -0.59 -6.30 -9.52
C ARG A 24 0.34 -5.30 -10.18
N VAL A 25 1.31 -4.82 -9.43
CA VAL A 25 2.34 -3.90 -9.92
C VAL A 25 3.72 -4.43 -9.58
N SER A 26 4.70 -4.10 -10.42
CA SER A 26 6.10 -4.40 -10.18
C SER A 26 6.83 -3.12 -9.80
N GLY A 27 7.58 -3.17 -8.72
CA GLY A 27 8.28 -2.01 -8.21
C GLY A 27 9.33 -2.40 -7.20
N TYR A 28 9.39 -1.67 -6.11
CA TYR A 28 10.37 -1.85 -5.04
C TYR A 28 9.68 -1.91 -3.69
N GLY A 29 10.31 -2.61 -2.76
CA GLY A 29 9.82 -2.71 -1.38
C GLY A 29 10.81 -2.19 -0.38
N GLN A 30 10.30 -1.75 0.77
CA GLN A 30 11.07 -1.34 1.92
C GLN A 30 10.27 -1.59 3.18
N VAL A 31 10.88 -2.28 4.15
CA VAL A 31 10.29 -2.41 5.48
C VAL A 31 10.70 -1.21 6.32
N VAL A 32 9.74 -0.58 6.94
CA VAL A 32 9.93 0.62 7.76
C VAL A 32 9.34 0.37 9.14
N ARG A 33 10.05 0.80 10.18
CA ARG A 33 9.56 0.69 11.55
C ARG A 33 8.79 1.95 11.94
N THR A 34 7.60 1.77 12.50
CA THR A 34 6.76 2.87 12.97
C THR A 34 7.17 3.33 14.37
N PRO A 35 6.69 4.51 14.84
CA PRO A 35 6.94 4.97 16.20
C PRO A 35 6.51 3.98 17.29
N ARG A 36 5.48 3.17 17.05
CA ARG A 36 5.04 2.13 17.99
C ARG A 36 5.79 0.81 17.85
N GLY A 37 6.81 0.76 16.98
CA GLY A 37 7.66 -0.41 16.79
C GLY A 37 7.12 -1.46 15.83
N ARG A 38 6.06 -1.17 15.08
CA ARG A 38 5.57 -2.05 14.03
C ARG A 38 6.49 -2.01 12.82
N GLU A 39 6.70 -3.16 12.19
CA GLU A 39 7.39 -3.25 10.92
C GLU A 39 6.34 -3.32 9.80
N ILE A 40 6.37 -2.35 8.90
CA ILE A 40 5.41 -2.26 7.80
C ILE A 40 6.16 -2.25 6.48
N GLU A 41 5.77 -3.12 5.57
CA GLU A 41 6.30 -3.16 4.22
C GLU A 41 5.54 -2.20 3.32
N PHE A 42 6.26 -1.27 2.69
CA PHE A 42 5.73 -0.36 1.68
C PHE A 42 6.25 -0.75 0.31
N GLY A 43 5.38 -0.61 -0.68
CA GLY A 43 5.73 -0.79 -2.09
C GLY A 43 5.82 0.55 -2.80
N PHE A 44 6.76 0.67 -3.73
CA PHE A 44 7.03 1.87 -4.50
C PHE A 44 6.94 1.53 -5.98
N ASP A 45 6.04 2.15 -6.72
CA ASP A 45 5.94 1.95 -8.15
C ASP A 45 5.96 3.27 -8.91
N LYS A 46 6.62 3.24 -10.07
CA LYS A 46 6.74 4.40 -10.94
C LYS A 46 5.64 4.35 -12.00
N ARG A 47 4.93 5.47 -12.13
CA ARG A 47 3.93 5.69 -13.18
C ARG A 47 4.34 6.91 -14.01
N SER A 48 3.59 7.19 -15.08
CA SER A 48 3.88 8.30 -15.99
C SER A 48 3.95 9.66 -15.29
N ASP A 49 3.22 9.84 -14.19
CA ASP A 49 3.11 11.10 -13.46
C ASP A 49 3.90 11.15 -12.15
N GLY A 50 4.65 10.10 -11.83
CA GLY A 50 5.50 10.06 -10.63
C GLY A 50 5.54 8.73 -9.92
N TRP A 51 6.09 8.74 -8.70
CA TRP A 51 6.21 7.57 -7.84
C TRP A 51 5.07 7.51 -6.83
N TYR A 52 4.52 6.32 -6.65
CA TYR A 52 3.45 6.04 -5.70
C TYR A 52 3.92 5.11 -4.60
N VAL A 53 3.33 5.28 -3.42
CA VAL A 53 3.64 4.46 -2.24
C VAL A 53 2.38 3.71 -1.81
N THR A 54 2.53 2.42 -1.57
CA THR A 54 1.44 1.52 -1.20
C THR A 54 1.80 0.77 0.08
N ASP A 55 0.87 0.67 1.03
CA ASP A 55 0.97 -0.29 2.12
C ASP A 55 0.70 -1.68 1.56
N VAL A 56 1.72 -2.53 1.52
CA VAL A 56 1.65 -3.84 0.87
C VAL A 56 0.60 -4.74 1.50
N ALA A 57 0.43 -4.69 2.82
CA ALA A 57 -0.51 -5.56 3.52
C ALA A 57 -1.96 -5.28 3.16
N SER A 58 -2.32 -4.02 2.94
CA SER A 58 -3.70 -3.63 2.62
C SER A 58 -3.90 -3.32 1.13
N GLY A 59 -2.82 -3.05 0.39
CA GLY A 59 -2.90 -2.54 -0.96
C GLY A 59 -3.32 -1.07 -1.04
N MET A 60 -3.47 -0.39 0.09
CA MET A 60 -3.90 1.02 0.12
C MET A 60 -2.76 1.95 -0.23
N ARG A 61 -3.00 2.86 -1.16
CA ARG A 61 -2.04 3.89 -1.54
C ARG A 61 -2.08 5.07 -0.59
N ILE A 62 -0.90 5.65 -0.36
CA ILE A 62 -0.81 6.99 0.18
C ILE A 62 -1.31 7.95 -0.91
N PRO A 63 -2.25 8.88 -0.59
CA PRO A 63 -2.88 9.73 -1.60
C PRO A 63 -1.98 10.89 -2.04
N LYS A 64 -0.74 10.59 -2.39
CA LYS A 64 0.25 11.55 -2.87
C LYS A 64 1.24 10.87 -3.79
N LYS A 65 1.72 11.59 -4.80
CA LYS A 65 2.78 11.14 -5.70
C LYS A 65 4.04 11.94 -5.46
N TYR A 66 5.18 11.36 -5.81
CA TYR A 66 6.49 11.94 -5.59
C TYR A 66 7.32 11.93 -6.87
N ASP A 67 8.21 12.89 -7.03
CA ASP A 67 9.04 13.02 -8.23
C ASP A 67 10.08 11.92 -8.35
N THR A 68 10.59 11.44 -7.22
CA THR A 68 11.63 10.41 -7.18
C THR A 68 11.31 9.36 -6.14
N ARG A 69 11.91 8.17 -6.30
CA ARG A 69 11.82 7.08 -5.31
C ARG A 69 12.35 7.52 -3.95
N MET A 70 13.46 8.26 -3.93
CA MET A 70 14.07 8.75 -2.68
C MET A 70 13.16 9.75 -1.95
N LYS A 71 12.48 10.62 -2.69
CA LYS A 71 11.50 11.54 -2.09
C LYS A 71 10.30 10.76 -1.53
N ALA A 72 9.87 9.73 -2.22
CA ALA A 72 8.79 8.85 -1.74
C ALA A 72 9.20 8.15 -0.44
N LEU A 73 10.42 7.63 -0.36
CA LEU A 73 10.93 7.01 0.86
C LEU A 73 11.03 8.03 2.01
N ALA A 74 11.55 9.22 1.73
CA ALA A 74 11.69 10.28 2.74
C ALA A 74 10.34 10.75 3.30
N ALA A 75 9.26 10.60 2.55
CA ALA A 75 7.91 10.94 3.01
C ALA A 75 7.39 9.98 4.10
N LEU A 76 7.99 8.80 4.26
CA LEU A 76 7.67 7.86 5.33
C LEU A 76 8.35 8.29 6.63
N ASN A 77 8.04 9.49 7.07
CA ASN A 77 8.58 10.09 8.30
C ASN A 77 7.70 9.72 9.52
N ALA A 78 8.14 10.13 10.70
CA ALA A 78 7.47 9.78 11.95
C ALA A 78 6.01 10.28 11.99
N GLU A 79 5.70 11.44 11.42
CA GLU A 79 4.34 11.98 11.37
C GLU A 79 3.42 11.09 10.54
N LEU A 80 3.84 10.71 9.34
CA LEU A 80 3.06 9.82 8.48
C LEU A 80 2.93 8.44 9.10
N LEU A 81 4.03 7.89 9.63
CA LEU A 81 4.03 6.55 10.23
C LEU A 81 3.19 6.49 11.50
N SER A 82 3.05 7.58 12.24
CA SER A 82 2.10 7.67 13.36
C SER A 82 0.66 7.54 12.90
N LYS A 83 0.31 8.13 11.76
CA LYS A 83 -1.02 7.97 11.14
C LYS A 83 -1.25 6.54 10.69
N VAL A 84 -0.23 5.89 10.15
CA VAL A 84 -0.30 4.47 9.75
C VAL A 84 -0.52 3.59 10.97
N ASP A 85 0.18 3.83 12.08
CA ASP A 85 -0.04 3.11 13.34
C ASP A 85 -1.49 3.17 13.80
N LYS A 86 -2.13 4.33 13.69
CA LYS A 86 -3.56 4.48 14.03
C LYS A 86 -4.45 3.75 13.03
N ALA A 87 -4.10 3.83 11.75
CA ALA A 87 -4.89 3.20 10.69
C ALA A 87 -4.92 1.68 10.82
N VAL A 88 -3.79 1.04 11.15
CA VAL A 88 -3.72 -0.43 11.25
C VAL A 88 -4.57 -0.99 12.41
N GLU A 89 -4.93 -0.17 13.37
CA GLU A 89 -5.83 -0.55 14.47
C GLU A 89 -7.31 -0.41 14.10
N ASN A 90 -7.61 0.24 12.98
CA ASN A 90 -8.97 0.51 12.54
C ASN A 90 -9.59 -0.73 11.86
N ASP A 91 -10.87 -0.98 12.14
CA ASP A 91 -11.60 -2.11 11.54
C ASP A 91 -11.72 -2.00 10.02
N ALA A 92 -11.83 -0.78 9.49
CA ALA A 92 -11.83 -0.56 8.04
C ALA A 92 -10.53 -1.01 7.39
N TYR A 93 -9.38 -0.72 8.00
CA TYR A 93 -8.08 -1.20 7.53
C TYR A 93 -8.02 -2.74 7.54
N LYS A 94 -8.42 -3.35 8.64
CA LYS A 94 -8.43 -4.82 8.79
C LYS A 94 -9.31 -5.48 7.74
N ALA A 95 -10.45 -4.88 7.41
CA ALA A 95 -11.35 -5.37 6.37
C ALA A 95 -10.69 -5.33 4.98
N VAL A 96 -9.92 -4.29 4.67
CA VAL A 96 -9.19 -4.19 3.40
C VAL A 96 -8.05 -5.20 3.34
N VAL A 97 -7.32 -5.42 4.43
CA VAL A 97 -6.27 -6.46 4.51
C VAL A 97 -6.87 -7.84 4.23
N LYS A 98 -8.01 -8.13 4.82
CA LYS A 98 -8.74 -9.39 4.59
C LYS A 98 -9.18 -9.51 3.13
N ALA A 99 -9.73 -8.45 2.56
CA ALA A 99 -10.16 -8.43 1.16
C ALA A 99 -8.99 -8.70 0.19
N LEU A 100 -7.83 -8.11 0.45
CA LEU A 100 -6.63 -8.35 -0.37
C LEU A 100 -6.15 -9.80 -0.23
N SER A 101 -6.14 -10.35 0.97
CA SER A 101 -5.76 -11.73 1.22
C SER A 101 -6.66 -12.70 0.45
N GLU A 102 -7.98 -12.47 0.48
CA GLU A 102 -8.95 -13.27 -0.27
C GLU A 102 -8.75 -13.13 -1.79
N PHE A 103 -8.49 -11.92 -2.27
CA PHE A 103 -8.22 -11.65 -3.67
C PHE A 103 -6.99 -12.42 -4.16
N LYS A 104 -5.90 -12.40 -3.41
CA LYS A 104 -4.68 -13.15 -3.73
C LYS A 104 -4.94 -14.64 -3.81
N THR A 105 -5.65 -15.20 -2.84
CA THR A 105 -5.99 -16.62 -2.82
C THR A 105 -6.80 -17.02 -4.03
N ASN A 106 -7.81 -16.26 -4.39
CA ASN A 106 -8.65 -16.52 -5.56
C ASN A 106 -7.86 -16.40 -6.87
N SER A 107 -6.93 -15.46 -6.96
CA SER A 107 -6.08 -15.26 -8.15
C SER A 107 -5.07 -16.40 -8.33
N GLU A 108 -4.55 -16.95 -7.24
CA GLU A 108 -3.58 -18.05 -7.27
C GLU A 108 -4.23 -19.39 -7.62
N VAL A 109 -5.49 -19.57 -7.30
CA VAL A 109 -6.27 -20.79 -7.58
C VAL A 109 -6.81 -20.80 -9.01
N ALA A 110 -6.97 -19.65 -9.60
CA ALA A 110 -7.43 -19.52 -10.98
C ALA A 110 -6.29 -19.75 -11.97
#